data_79681d17e7f02401832f6cf75e0dbc15
#
_entry.id   79681d17e7f02401832f6cf75e0dbc15
#
_cell.length_a   1.000
_cell.length_b   1.000
_cell.length_c   1.000
_cell.angle_alpha   90.00
_cell.angle_beta   90.00
_cell.angle_gamma   90.00
#
_symmetry.space_group_name_H-M   'P 1'
#
loop_
_entity.id
_entity.type
_entity.pdbx_description
1 polymer ?
#
loop_
_entity_poly.entity_id
_entity_poly.type
_entity_poly.pdbx_seq_one_letter_code
_entity_poly.pdbx_strand_id
1 'polypeptide(L)'
;MRNLRSQHCGRYARPSSRRDFLARSGAGMGLLALADLLQADARAEDSAMDSCPGYAAPLSPRQPHFDPRVKSIIWLFMEGGPSGVDLFDPKPELKKRDGQRIEIDVFNGDPGPLMKSPFDFKQHGECGAWVCDKYSHIAKHVDDIAFVKSCFTESNDHVSALYQMNSGVPRVGLPTAGSWVTYGLGSENSNLPGFVVLGGSQGIKGGPVHWSSGFLPSSFQGTLFRSQGSPILNLDRPQDVEKCDQRAVLDLVANLNTKHLANHAGEPDLTARIESFELAYRMQTEATDVTDFSNETAETQQFYGLDRESTRTFGRKCLLARRLVERGVRFVQVYSDGESWDAHSNLSANHIGHCEATDIPIHALLTDLKRSGLFDSTLVIWGGEFGRMPVSQRGNGRDHNP
;
A
#
# COMPACT_ATOMS: atom_id res chain seq x y z
N MET A 1 -16.33 -50.92 45.26
CA MET A 1 -15.59 -49.90 44.55
C MET A 1 -16.56 -49.06 43.69
N ARG A 2 -16.91 -47.86 44.17
CA ARG A 2 -17.88 -46.98 43.48
C ARG A 2 -17.13 -46.13 42.47
N ASN A 3 -17.52 -46.25 41.19
CA ASN A 3 -17.06 -45.37 40.11
C ASN A 3 -17.60 -43.95 40.34
N LEU A 4 -16.72 -43.02 40.64
CA LEU A 4 -17.00 -41.60 40.61
C LEU A 4 -17.04 -41.14 39.14
N ARG A 5 -18.24 -41.07 38.57
CA ARG A 5 -18.45 -40.32 37.31
C ARG A 5 -18.33 -38.83 37.63
N SER A 6 -17.37 -38.16 37.02
CA SER A 6 -17.21 -36.70 37.05
C SER A 6 -18.48 -36.05 36.48
N GLN A 7 -19.19 -35.32 37.33
CA GLN A 7 -20.32 -34.48 36.93
C GLN A 7 -19.75 -33.26 36.21
N HIS A 8 -19.63 -33.33 34.90
CA HIS A 8 -19.52 -32.12 34.08
C HIS A 8 -20.88 -31.45 34.01
N CYS A 9 -20.92 -30.16 34.38
CA CYS A 9 -22.08 -29.30 34.24
C CYS A 9 -22.60 -29.32 32.80
N GLY A 10 -23.73 -30.01 32.52
CA GLY A 10 -24.28 -30.28 31.19
C GLY A 10 -24.87 -29.06 30.46
N ARG A 11 -24.42 -27.83 30.74
CA ARG A 11 -24.98 -26.61 30.16
C ARG A 11 -24.39 -26.21 28.81
N TYR A 12 -23.30 -26.82 28.36
CA TYR A 12 -22.68 -26.47 27.05
C TYR A 12 -22.14 -27.73 26.37
N ALA A 13 -23.00 -28.46 25.63
CA ALA A 13 -22.50 -29.36 24.60
C ALA A 13 -21.87 -28.51 23.49
N ARG A 14 -20.56 -28.64 23.26
CA ARG A 14 -19.90 -27.96 22.12
C ARG A 14 -20.53 -28.48 20.84
N PRO A 15 -21.00 -27.61 19.92
CA PRO A 15 -21.47 -28.04 18.62
C PRO A 15 -20.33 -28.76 17.90
N SER A 16 -20.61 -29.92 17.33
CA SER A 16 -19.63 -30.74 16.61
C SER A 16 -19.34 -30.20 15.19
N SER A 17 -20.24 -29.37 14.68
CA SER A 17 -20.08 -28.70 13.38
C SER A 17 -20.84 -27.37 13.34
N ARG A 18 -20.53 -26.52 12.33
CA ARG A 18 -21.29 -25.30 12.06
C ARG A 18 -22.77 -25.58 11.80
N ARG A 19 -23.08 -26.68 11.17
CA ARG A 19 -24.45 -27.15 10.90
C ARG A 19 -25.20 -27.46 12.18
N ASP A 20 -24.56 -28.14 13.15
CA ASP A 20 -25.17 -28.46 14.45
C ASP A 20 -25.38 -27.19 15.29
N PHE A 21 -24.51 -26.19 15.16
CA PHE A 21 -24.72 -24.89 15.79
C PHE A 21 -25.95 -24.18 15.23
N LEU A 22 -26.08 -24.09 13.90
CA LEU A 22 -27.23 -23.48 13.25
C LEU A 22 -28.53 -24.20 13.51
N ALA A 23 -28.51 -25.53 13.57
CA ALA A 23 -29.68 -26.36 13.91
C ALA A 23 -30.19 -26.12 15.32
N ARG A 24 -29.30 -25.78 16.27
CA ARG A 24 -29.66 -25.60 17.69
C ARG A 24 -29.98 -24.15 18.06
N SER A 25 -29.48 -23.17 17.32
CA SER A 25 -29.63 -21.77 17.66
C SER A 25 -30.90 -21.09 17.15
N GLY A 26 -31.70 -21.73 16.31
CA GLY A 26 -32.86 -21.10 15.67
C GLY A 26 -34.18 -21.87 15.71
N ALA A 27 -34.42 -22.77 16.68
CA ALA A 27 -35.68 -23.50 16.80
C ALA A 27 -36.26 -24.08 15.48
N GLY A 28 -35.39 -24.49 14.55
CA GLY A 28 -35.78 -25.04 13.25
C GLY A 28 -36.03 -24.01 12.13
N MET A 29 -36.32 -22.76 12.44
CA MET A 29 -36.57 -21.71 11.43
C MET A 29 -35.31 -21.34 10.60
N GLY A 30 -34.14 -21.37 11.23
CA GLY A 30 -32.85 -21.13 10.53
C GLY A 30 -32.50 -22.21 9.51
N LEU A 31 -32.93 -23.47 9.73
CA LEU A 31 -32.76 -24.57 8.77
C LEU A 31 -33.70 -24.43 7.56
N LEU A 32 -34.91 -23.92 7.75
CA LEU A 32 -35.86 -23.69 6.65
C LEU A 32 -35.37 -22.52 5.77
N ALA A 33 -34.88 -21.44 6.37
CA ALA A 33 -34.29 -20.32 5.63
C ALA A 33 -32.99 -20.74 4.90
N LEU A 34 -32.15 -21.57 5.52
CA LEU A 34 -30.95 -22.09 4.88
C LEU A 34 -31.29 -23.08 3.75
N ALA A 35 -32.33 -23.91 3.90
CA ALA A 35 -32.79 -24.80 2.86
C ALA A 35 -33.37 -24.06 1.66
N ASP A 36 -34.08 -22.94 1.89
CA ASP A 36 -34.61 -22.08 0.83
C ASP A 36 -33.46 -21.35 0.08
N LEU A 37 -32.47 -20.85 0.79
CA LEU A 37 -31.27 -20.25 0.19
C LEU A 37 -30.46 -21.27 -0.63
N LEU A 38 -30.26 -22.47 -0.10
CA LEU A 38 -29.55 -23.54 -0.82
C LEU A 38 -30.34 -24.05 -2.05
N GLN A 39 -31.67 -24.03 -1.99
CA GLN A 39 -32.53 -24.34 -3.15
C GLN A 39 -32.52 -23.21 -4.19
N ALA A 40 -32.42 -21.94 -3.75
CA ALA A 40 -32.29 -20.81 -4.64
C ALA A 40 -30.93 -20.87 -5.38
N ASP A 41 -29.86 -21.21 -4.69
CA ASP A 41 -28.53 -21.40 -5.29
C ASP A 41 -28.51 -22.59 -6.26
N ALA A 42 -29.10 -23.72 -5.91
CA ALA A 42 -29.21 -24.91 -6.77
C ALA A 42 -30.07 -24.65 -8.04
N ARG A 43 -31.10 -23.81 -7.95
CA ARG A 43 -31.91 -23.40 -9.12
C ARG A 43 -31.16 -22.36 -9.99
N ALA A 44 -30.28 -21.55 -9.40
CA ALA A 44 -29.37 -20.68 -10.15
C ALA A 44 -28.30 -21.49 -10.90
N GLU A 45 -27.82 -22.59 -10.32
CA GLU A 45 -26.87 -23.51 -10.96
C GLU A 45 -27.47 -24.26 -12.16
N ASP A 46 -28.74 -24.72 -12.08
CA ASP A 46 -29.42 -25.38 -13.20
C ASP A 46 -29.66 -24.44 -14.41
N SER A 47 -29.80 -23.14 -14.17
CA SER A 47 -29.90 -22.14 -15.25
C SER A 47 -28.54 -21.64 -15.74
N ALA A 48 -27.45 -21.91 -15.02
CA ALA A 48 -26.08 -21.49 -15.34
C ALA A 48 -25.24 -22.58 -16.05
N MET A 49 -25.74 -23.81 -16.16
CA MET A 49 -24.97 -24.90 -16.80
C MET A 49 -24.78 -24.74 -18.31
N ASP A 50 -25.42 -23.77 -18.98
CA ASP A 50 -25.19 -23.47 -20.39
C ASP A 50 -24.23 -22.30 -20.66
N SER A 51 -23.68 -21.67 -19.62
CA SER A 51 -22.64 -20.64 -19.76
C SER A 51 -21.79 -20.58 -18.49
N CYS A 52 -20.85 -21.51 -18.33
CA CYS A 52 -19.68 -21.25 -17.51
C CYS A 52 -18.79 -20.24 -18.28
N PRO A 53 -18.77 -18.94 -17.94
CA PRO A 53 -17.67 -18.09 -18.36
C PRO A 53 -16.43 -18.73 -17.71
N GLY A 54 -15.42 -19.04 -18.53
CA GLY A 54 -14.19 -19.63 -18.05
C GLY A 54 -13.71 -18.85 -16.82
N TYR A 55 -13.36 -19.54 -15.79
CA TYR A 55 -12.92 -19.03 -14.50
C TYR A 55 -11.85 -17.97 -14.73
N ALA A 56 -12.22 -16.70 -14.70
CA ALA A 56 -11.25 -15.62 -14.85
C ALA A 56 -10.45 -15.57 -13.56
N ALA A 57 -9.12 -15.71 -13.68
CA ALA A 57 -8.22 -15.56 -12.54
C ALA A 57 -8.55 -14.23 -11.80
N PRO A 58 -8.59 -14.19 -10.44
CA PRO A 58 -9.01 -13.00 -9.69
C PRO A 58 -8.29 -11.72 -10.09
N LEU A 59 -7.02 -11.81 -10.49
CA LEU A 59 -6.21 -10.68 -10.96
C LEU A 59 -6.29 -10.45 -12.47
N SER A 60 -7.12 -11.16 -13.23
CA SER A 60 -7.32 -10.87 -14.66
C SER A 60 -7.77 -9.44 -14.87
N PRO A 61 -7.28 -8.74 -15.92
CA PRO A 61 -7.72 -7.40 -16.27
C PRO A 61 -9.23 -7.33 -16.43
N ARG A 62 -9.84 -6.31 -15.84
CA ARG A 62 -11.28 -6.06 -15.92
C ARG A 62 -11.55 -4.77 -16.67
N GLN A 63 -12.67 -4.74 -17.38
CA GLN A 63 -13.09 -3.53 -18.07
C GLN A 63 -13.51 -2.47 -17.05
N PRO A 64 -12.91 -1.26 -17.10
CA PRO A 64 -13.33 -0.17 -16.25
C PRO A 64 -14.69 0.37 -16.65
N HIS A 65 -15.37 1.05 -15.72
CA HIS A 65 -16.67 1.71 -16.01
C HIS A 65 -16.53 2.94 -16.92
N PHE A 66 -15.34 3.53 -16.99
CA PHE A 66 -15.00 4.71 -17.79
C PHE A 66 -13.67 4.45 -18.48
N ASP A 67 -13.41 5.10 -19.61
CA ASP A 67 -12.11 5.04 -20.28
C ASP A 67 -11.00 5.52 -19.37
N PRO A 68 -10.07 4.65 -18.93
CA PRO A 68 -9.02 5.03 -18.01
C PRO A 68 -7.88 5.70 -18.78
N ARG A 69 -7.46 6.86 -18.32
CA ARG A 69 -6.18 7.44 -18.73
C ARG A 69 -5.01 6.76 -17.98
N VAL A 70 -5.23 6.45 -16.72
CA VAL A 70 -4.21 5.88 -15.83
C VAL A 70 -4.33 4.36 -15.80
N LYS A 71 -3.21 3.69 -16.06
CA LYS A 71 -3.08 2.22 -15.98
C LYS A 71 -2.38 1.77 -14.71
N SER A 72 -1.46 2.57 -14.21
CA SER A 72 -0.65 2.25 -13.01
C SER A 72 -0.59 3.43 -12.04
N ILE A 73 -0.42 3.12 -10.76
CA ILE A 73 -0.29 4.12 -9.68
C ILE A 73 1.03 3.88 -8.96
N ILE A 74 1.81 4.94 -8.76
CA ILE A 74 2.95 4.96 -7.84
C ILE A 74 2.60 5.91 -6.70
N TRP A 75 2.49 5.41 -5.48
CA TRP A 75 2.22 6.23 -4.32
C TRP A 75 3.46 6.37 -3.45
N LEU A 76 4.06 7.56 -3.47
CA LEU A 76 5.19 7.95 -2.64
C LEU A 76 4.65 8.41 -1.28
N PHE A 77 4.63 7.51 -0.32
CA PHE A 77 4.10 7.74 1.01
C PHE A 77 5.21 8.21 1.96
N MET A 78 5.13 9.48 2.39
CA MET A 78 6.09 10.12 3.28
C MET A 78 5.63 9.94 4.74
N GLU A 79 5.98 8.82 5.32
CA GLU A 79 5.59 8.45 6.68
C GLU A 79 6.18 9.40 7.71
N GLY A 80 5.34 9.88 8.62
CA GLY A 80 5.71 10.85 9.64
C GLY A 80 5.14 12.26 9.42
N GLY A 81 4.26 12.46 8.44
CA GLY A 81 3.54 13.73 8.25
C GLY A 81 4.46 14.92 7.92
N PRO A 82 4.98 15.02 6.69
CA PRO A 82 5.78 16.16 6.25
C PRO A 82 5.02 17.47 6.38
N SER A 83 5.73 18.54 6.76
CA SER A 83 5.12 19.85 6.98
C SER A 83 4.81 20.57 5.67
N GLY A 84 3.56 20.48 5.22
CA GLY A 84 3.12 21.16 3.99
C GLY A 84 3.36 22.67 4.02
N VAL A 85 3.20 23.32 5.18
CA VAL A 85 3.43 24.77 5.36
C VAL A 85 4.90 25.16 5.25
N ASP A 86 5.81 24.20 5.36
CA ASP A 86 7.24 24.41 5.22
C ASP A 86 7.79 23.92 3.87
N LEU A 87 7.00 23.17 3.09
CA LEU A 87 7.44 22.59 1.81
C LEU A 87 6.77 23.21 0.58
N PHE A 88 5.41 23.31 0.57
CA PHE A 88 4.66 23.66 -0.64
C PHE A 88 3.58 24.73 -0.43
N ASP A 89 3.27 25.10 0.84
CA ASP A 89 2.17 25.98 1.16
C ASP A 89 2.60 27.11 2.12
N PRO A 90 3.46 28.06 1.67
CA PRO A 90 3.94 29.13 2.51
C PRO A 90 2.77 29.99 3.04
N LYS A 91 2.82 30.32 4.32
CA LYS A 91 1.83 31.17 4.99
C LYS A 91 2.47 32.54 5.32
N PRO A 92 2.23 33.57 4.54
CA PRO A 92 2.82 34.90 4.79
C PRO A 92 2.48 35.44 6.19
N GLU A 93 1.31 35.10 6.72
CA GLU A 93 0.91 35.50 8.07
C GLU A 93 1.79 34.89 9.16
N LEU A 94 2.31 33.66 8.98
CA LEU A 94 3.26 33.07 9.93
C LEU A 94 4.58 33.88 9.99
N LYS A 95 5.03 34.42 8.84
CA LYS A 95 6.21 35.29 8.81
C LYS A 95 5.97 36.63 9.53
N LYS A 96 4.78 37.23 9.36
CA LYS A 96 4.43 38.51 10.00
C LYS A 96 4.20 38.36 11.50
N ARG A 97 3.67 37.23 11.93
CA ARG A 97 3.28 36.98 13.31
C ARG A 97 4.22 36.03 14.05
N ASP A 98 5.39 35.80 13.51
CA ASP A 98 6.42 34.94 14.08
C ASP A 98 6.70 35.32 15.56
N GLY A 99 6.70 34.35 16.45
CA GLY A 99 6.90 34.56 17.88
C GLY A 99 5.64 34.99 18.67
N GLN A 100 4.50 35.29 18.00
CA GLN A 100 3.26 35.62 18.72
C GLN A 100 2.59 34.36 19.27
N ARG A 101 2.11 34.44 20.51
CA ARG A 101 1.26 33.38 21.09
C ARG A 101 -0.19 33.62 20.69
N ILE A 102 -0.87 32.53 20.36
CA ILE A 102 -2.31 32.49 20.06
C ILE A 102 -2.94 31.38 20.90
N GLU A 103 -4.24 31.49 21.11
CA GLU A 103 -5.04 30.40 21.65
C GLU A 103 -5.32 29.39 20.55
N ILE A 104 -4.82 28.16 20.71
CA ILE A 104 -4.97 27.07 19.75
C ILE A 104 -4.81 25.74 20.49
N ASP A 105 -5.67 24.79 20.18
CA ASP A 105 -5.56 23.44 20.69
C ASP A 105 -4.46 22.69 19.92
N VAL A 106 -3.63 21.97 20.67
CA VAL A 106 -2.56 21.09 20.15
C VAL A 106 -2.72 19.69 20.69
N PHE A 107 -2.22 18.72 19.96
CA PHE A 107 -2.33 17.32 20.36
C PHE A 107 -1.56 17.02 21.65
N ASN A 108 -0.37 17.57 21.81
CA ASN A 108 0.50 17.22 22.92
C ASN A 108 1.24 18.44 23.50
N GLY A 109 1.03 18.66 24.79
CA GLY A 109 1.75 19.68 25.54
C GLY A 109 1.18 21.11 25.40
N ASP A 110 2.00 22.09 25.79
CA ASP A 110 1.68 23.52 25.71
C ASP A 110 2.05 24.05 24.31
N PRO A 111 1.10 24.70 23.59
CA PRO A 111 1.41 25.28 22.29
C PRO A 111 2.45 26.39 22.42
N GLY A 112 3.49 26.28 21.63
CA GLY A 112 4.47 27.34 21.48
C GLY A 112 3.90 28.53 20.70
N PRO A 113 4.69 29.58 20.44
CA PRO A 113 4.30 30.68 19.60
C PRO A 113 4.15 30.25 18.12
N LEU A 114 3.47 31.05 17.34
CA LEU A 114 3.48 30.94 15.88
C LEU A 114 4.94 30.89 15.40
N MET A 115 5.21 29.98 14.47
CA MET A 115 6.53 29.76 13.94
C MET A 115 6.53 29.94 12.43
N LYS A 116 7.30 30.92 11.94
CA LYS A 116 7.55 31.03 10.48
C LYS A 116 8.26 29.80 9.96
N SER A 117 8.15 29.54 8.66
CA SER A 117 8.95 28.51 8.02
C SER A 117 10.45 28.83 8.15
N PRO A 118 11.29 27.82 8.44
CA PRO A 118 12.74 27.97 8.43
C PRO A 118 13.33 28.02 7.00
N PHE A 119 12.48 27.82 5.97
CA PHE A 119 12.89 27.76 4.57
C PHE A 119 12.41 28.96 3.79
N ASP A 120 13.14 29.28 2.72
CA ASP A 120 12.74 30.26 1.72
C ASP A 120 11.89 29.58 0.63
N PHE A 121 10.97 30.36 0.06
CA PHE A 121 10.06 29.90 -0.98
C PHE A 121 10.22 30.72 -2.25
N LYS A 122 10.09 30.05 -3.39
CA LYS A 122 9.99 30.68 -4.70
C LYS A 122 8.83 30.12 -5.48
N GLN A 123 8.30 30.91 -6.41
CA GLN A 123 7.36 30.43 -7.41
C GLN A 123 8.12 29.79 -8.57
N HIS A 124 7.60 28.68 -9.07
CA HIS A 124 8.18 27.89 -10.13
C HIS A 124 7.14 27.55 -11.20
N GLY A 125 7.62 27.26 -12.41
CA GLY A 125 6.79 26.88 -13.55
C GLY A 125 5.90 28.02 -14.07
N GLU A 126 5.09 27.70 -15.06
CA GLU A 126 4.08 28.61 -15.60
C GLU A 126 2.89 28.75 -14.65
N CYS A 127 2.56 27.68 -13.88
CA CYS A 127 1.51 27.70 -12.88
C CYS A 127 1.83 28.56 -11.64
N GLY A 128 3.09 28.98 -11.45
CA GLY A 128 3.52 29.82 -10.34
C GLY A 128 3.41 29.14 -8.97
N ALA A 129 3.50 27.81 -8.89
CA ALA A 129 3.40 27.06 -7.64
C ALA A 129 4.57 27.38 -6.70
N TRP A 130 4.24 27.53 -5.41
CA TRP A 130 5.25 27.78 -4.38
C TRP A 130 5.94 26.48 -3.97
N VAL A 131 7.27 26.49 -3.96
CA VAL A 131 8.10 25.37 -3.47
C VAL A 131 9.22 25.95 -2.61
N CYS A 132 9.53 25.26 -1.52
CA CYS A 132 10.67 25.65 -0.68
C CYS A 132 12.01 25.41 -1.40
N ASP A 133 13.05 26.12 -0.98
CA ASP A 133 14.40 26.06 -1.57
C ASP A 133 15.09 24.69 -1.41
N LYS A 134 14.50 23.76 -0.63
CA LYS A 134 15.03 22.41 -0.41
C LYS A 134 14.57 21.40 -1.48
N TYR A 135 13.51 21.69 -2.22
CA TYR A 135 12.98 20.85 -3.30
C TYR A 135 13.25 21.45 -4.69
N SER A 136 14.52 21.74 -4.99
CA SER A 136 14.95 22.41 -6.21
C SER A 136 14.77 21.59 -7.49
N HIS A 137 14.76 20.25 -7.41
CA HIS A 137 14.58 19.36 -8.54
C HIS A 137 13.11 19.06 -8.78
N ILE A 138 12.33 18.78 -7.74
CA ILE A 138 10.86 18.61 -7.83
C ILE A 138 10.21 19.89 -8.36
N ALA A 139 10.73 21.07 -8.00
CA ALA A 139 10.27 22.36 -8.48
C ALA A 139 10.25 22.50 -10.02
N LYS A 140 11.02 21.68 -10.73
CA LYS A 140 11.03 21.65 -12.21
C LYS A 140 9.80 20.96 -12.82
N HIS A 141 9.00 20.31 -12.01
CA HIS A 141 7.81 19.53 -12.42
C HIS A 141 6.50 20.15 -11.96
N VAL A 142 6.51 21.35 -11.37
CA VAL A 142 5.30 21.93 -10.75
C VAL A 142 4.12 22.08 -11.70
N ASP A 143 4.39 22.27 -12.99
CA ASP A 143 3.35 22.40 -14.02
C ASP A 143 2.63 21.06 -14.30
N ASP A 144 3.22 19.95 -13.88
CA ASP A 144 2.63 18.61 -13.97
C ASP A 144 2.00 18.18 -12.63
N ILE A 145 2.06 19.00 -11.57
CA ILE A 145 1.65 18.64 -10.23
C ILE A 145 0.38 19.38 -9.82
N ALA A 146 -0.65 18.64 -9.43
CA ALA A 146 -1.81 19.18 -8.75
C ALA A 146 -1.60 19.16 -7.23
N PHE A 147 -1.57 20.34 -6.60
CA PHE A 147 -1.39 20.48 -5.15
C PHE A 147 -2.74 20.51 -4.44
N VAL A 148 -3.08 19.44 -3.71
CA VAL A 148 -4.27 19.37 -2.87
C VAL A 148 -3.89 19.73 -1.44
N LYS A 149 -4.17 20.97 -1.02
CA LYS A 149 -3.68 21.55 0.25
C LYS A 149 -4.67 21.44 1.41
N SER A 150 -5.86 20.89 1.18
CA SER A 150 -6.96 20.82 2.14
C SER A 150 -7.32 19.38 2.55
N CYS A 151 -6.43 18.43 2.33
CA CYS A 151 -6.60 17.08 2.85
C CYS A 151 -6.46 17.07 4.37
N PHE A 152 -7.25 16.23 5.03
CA PHE A 152 -7.23 16.03 6.47
C PHE A 152 -7.47 14.57 6.84
N THR A 153 -7.10 14.20 8.06
CA THR A 153 -7.44 12.94 8.69
C THR A 153 -8.18 13.18 10.00
N GLU A 154 -8.95 12.20 10.48
CA GLU A 154 -9.70 12.31 11.74
C GLU A 154 -8.83 11.99 12.98
N SER A 155 -7.58 11.56 12.77
CA SER A 155 -6.69 11.15 13.85
C SER A 155 -5.37 11.90 13.80
N ASN A 156 -4.95 12.33 14.97
CA ASN A 156 -3.62 12.90 15.24
C ASN A 156 -2.58 11.85 15.71
N ASP A 157 -2.95 10.57 15.74
CA ASP A 157 -2.04 9.44 15.94
C ASP A 157 -1.61 8.86 14.60
N HIS A 158 -0.29 8.66 14.41
CA HIS A 158 0.28 8.20 13.15
C HIS A 158 -0.35 6.91 12.65
N VAL A 159 -0.51 5.89 13.50
CA VAL A 159 -1.01 4.58 13.08
C VAL A 159 -2.45 4.69 12.56
N SER A 160 -3.30 5.39 13.30
CA SER A 160 -4.71 5.58 12.92
C SER A 160 -4.86 6.45 11.67
N ALA A 161 -4.05 7.50 11.54
CA ALA A 161 -4.01 8.36 10.35
C ALA A 161 -3.47 7.61 9.12
N LEU A 162 -2.43 6.76 9.29
CA LEU A 162 -1.96 5.85 8.26
C LEU A 162 -3.07 4.90 7.78
N TYR A 163 -3.88 4.34 8.70
CA TYR A 163 -5.04 3.53 8.30
C TYR A 163 -6.02 4.33 7.47
N GLN A 164 -6.37 5.54 7.90
CA GLN A 164 -7.31 6.38 7.18
C GLN A 164 -6.81 6.73 5.78
N MET A 165 -5.55 7.11 5.64
CA MET A 165 -4.98 7.41 4.32
C MET A 165 -4.98 6.19 3.40
N ASN A 166 -4.73 4.99 3.94
CA ASN A 166 -4.70 3.77 3.14
C ASN A 166 -6.08 3.16 2.86
N SER A 167 -7.06 3.31 3.76
CA SER A 167 -8.35 2.60 3.69
C SER A 167 -9.60 3.50 3.74
N GLY A 168 -9.42 4.81 3.97
CA GLY A 168 -10.50 5.79 4.09
C GLY A 168 -11.07 5.95 5.50
N VAL A 169 -10.65 5.14 6.49
CA VAL A 169 -11.11 5.24 7.88
C VAL A 169 -9.97 4.98 8.87
N PRO A 170 -9.98 5.61 10.07
CA PRO A 170 -8.90 5.48 11.05
C PRO A 170 -8.98 4.18 11.87
N ARG A 171 -9.34 3.07 11.25
CA ARG A 171 -9.46 1.75 11.91
C ARG A 171 -9.15 0.61 10.96
N VAL A 172 -8.68 -0.50 11.53
CA VAL A 172 -8.33 -1.72 10.80
C VAL A 172 -9.55 -2.50 10.28
N GLY A 173 -9.34 -3.36 9.28
CA GLY A 173 -10.32 -4.33 8.79
C GLY A 173 -10.90 -4.02 7.42
N LEU A 174 -10.63 -2.83 6.87
CA LEU A 174 -11.05 -2.48 5.51
C LEU A 174 -9.93 -2.71 4.50
N PRO A 175 -10.28 -2.96 3.22
CA PRO A 175 -9.30 -3.06 2.15
C PRO A 175 -8.61 -1.70 1.92
N THR A 176 -7.33 -1.77 1.61
CA THR A 176 -6.55 -0.58 1.28
C THR A 176 -6.77 -0.13 -0.17
N ALA A 177 -6.36 1.09 -0.51
CA ALA A 177 -6.51 1.66 -1.84
C ALA A 177 -5.93 0.75 -2.93
N GLY A 178 -4.72 0.19 -2.72
CA GLY A 178 -4.11 -0.75 -3.67
C GLY A 178 -4.93 -2.03 -3.84
N SER A 179 -5.51 -2.54 -2.75
CA SER A 179 -6.40 -3.72 -2.79
C SER A 179 -7.69 -3.43 -3.54
N TRP A 180 -8.30 -2.26 -3.33
CA TRP A 180 -9.49 -1.84 -4.07
C TRP A 180 -9.22 -1.65 -5.57
N VAL A 181 -8.10 -1.03 -5.92
CA VAL A 181 -7.71 -0.82 -7.33
C VAL A 181 -7.48 -2.15 -8.04
N THR A 182 -6.76 -3.08 -7.42
CA THR A 182 -6.52 -4.41 -7.99
C THR A 182 -7.78 -5.28 -8.01
N TYR A 183 -8.65 -5.16 -7.01
CA TYR A 183 -9.96 -5.83 -7.03
C TYR A 183 -10.84 -5.33 -8.17
N GLY A 184 -10.91 -4.01 -8.36
CA GLY A 184 -11.77 -3.41 -9.39
C GLY A 184 -11.27 -3.60 -10.83
N LEU A 185 -9.95 -3.52 -11.04
CA LEU A 185 -9.36 -3.45 -12.38
C LEU A 185 -8.46 -4.64 -12.74
N GLY A 186 -8.10 -5.48 -11.78
CA GLY A 186 -7.13 -6.56 -11.98
C GLY A 186 -5.71 -6.03 -12.20
N SER A 187 -4.86 -6.87 -12.78
CA SER A 187 -3.48 -6.55 -13.15
C SER A 187 -3.24 -6.92 -14.62
N GLU A 188 -2.46 -6.12 -15.33
CA GLU A 188 -2.04 -6.43 -16.70
C GLU A 188 -0.84 -7.39 -16.71
N ASN A 189 -0.20 -7.59 -15.57
CA ASN A 189 0.90 -8.54 -15.40
C ASN A 189 0.42 -9.78 -14.63
N SER A 190 0.73 -10.96 -15.17
CA SER A 190 0.41 -12.25 -14.54
C SER A 190 1.58 -12.85 -13.74
N ASN A 191 2.79 -12.28 -13.83
CA ASN A 191 4.02 -12.83 -13.25
C ASN A 191 4.47 -12.07 -12.00
N LEU A 192 3.90 -10.88 -11.75
CA LEU A 192 4.14 -10.04 -10.57
C LEU A 192 2.82 -9.75 -9.85
N PRO A 193 2.85 -9.44 -8.54
CA PRO A 193 1.65 -9.00 -7.84
C PRO A 193 1.07 -7.74 -8.46
N GLY A 194 -0.25 -7.64 -8.49
CA GLY A 194 -0.92 -6.41 -8.95
C GLY A 194 -0.72 -5.22 -8.01
N PHE A 195 -0.45 -5.49 -6.73
CA PHE A 195 -0.15 -4.50 -5.70
C PHE A 195 1.19 -4.84 -5.02
N VAL A 196 2.18 -3.98 -5.19
CA VAL A 196 3.52 -4.10 -4.59
C VAL A 196 3.76 -2.97 -3.60
N VAL A 197 4.35 -3.31 -2.46
CA VAL A 197 4.73 -2.35 -1.40
C VAL A 197 6.25 -2.35 -1.25
N LEU A 198 6.86 -1.18 -1.34
CA LEU A 198 8.29 -0.97 -1.13
C LEU A 198 8.51 -0.36 0.24
N GLY A 199 8.84 -1.20 1.21
CA GLY A 199 9.11 -0.77 2.58
C GLY A 199 10.54 -0.30 2.82
N GLY A 200 10.75 0.36 3.97
CA GLY A 200 12.07 0.73 4.46
C GLY A 200 12.73 -0.34 5.33
N SER A 201 13.99 -0.12 5.67
CA SER A 201 14.77 -1.02 6.54
C SER A 201 14.23 -1.10 7.97
N GLN A 202 13.57 -0.05 8.44
CA GLN A 202 12.96 0.03 9.77
C GLN A 202 11.52 -0.50 9.81
N GLY A 203 10.99 -0.96 8.66
CA GLY A 203 9.60 -1.36 8.51
C GLY A 203 8.65 -0.17 8.33
N ILE A 204 7.37 -0.47 8.28
CA ILE A 204 6.26 0.50 8.18
C ILE A 204 5.51 0.45 9.50
N LYS A 205 5.25 1.58 10.12
CA LYS A 205 4.53 1.64 11.40
C LYS A 205 3.12 1.08 11.24
N GLY A 206 2.66 0.25 12.16
CA GLY A 206 1.40 -0.47 12.04
C GLY A 206 1.46 -1.76 11.18
N GLY A 207 2.52 -1.95 10.39
CA GLY A 207 2.82 -3.20 9.70
C GLY A 207 1.85 -3.57 8.56
N PRO A 208 1.61 -4.87 8.31
CA PRO A 208 0.90 -5.38 7.13
C PRO A 208 -0.53 -4.89 6.93
N VAL A 209 -1.14 -4.28 7.93
CA VAL A 209 -2.50 -3.75 7.83
C VAL A 209 -2.62 -2.66 6.76
N HIS A 210 -1.53 -1.90 6.52
CA HIS A 210 -1.49 -0.81 5.54
C HIS A 210 -1.50 -1.27 4.07
N TRP A 211 -1.37 -2.55 3.81
CA TRP A 211 -1.53 -3.15 2.47
C TRP A 211 -2.41 -4.39 2.49
N SER A 212 -3.26 -4.48 3.51
CA SER A 212 -4.20 -5.59 3.69
C SER A 212 -5.34 -5.54 2.68
N SER A 213 -5.78 -6.73 2.25
CA SER A 213 -7.01 -6.88 1.49
C SER A 213 -8.29 -6.69 2.33
N GLY A 214 -8.18 -6.57 3.67
CA GLY A 214 -9.33 -6.46 4.56
C GLY A 214 -10.29 -7.64 4.41
N PHE A 215 -11.54 -7.37 4.02
CA PHE A 215 -12.56 -8.39 3.75
C PHE A 215 -12.53 -8.91 2.30
N LEU A 216 -11.72 -8.34 1.41
CA LEU A 216 -11.52 -8.88 0.07
C LEU A 216 -10.66 -10.15 0.11
N PRO A 217 -10.74 -11.02 -0.91
CA PRO A 217 -9.85 -12.17 -1.03
C PRO A 217 -8.37 -11.79 -0.93
N SER A 218 -7.59 -12.68 -0.33
CA SER A 218 -6.15 -12.45 -0.09
C SER A 218 -5.30 -12.24 -1.36
N SER A 219 -5.80 -12.64 -2.53
CA SER A 219 -5.17 -12.36 -3.83
C SER A 219 -5.02 -10.88 -4.15
N PHE A 220 -5.79 -10.00 -3.50
CA PHE A 220 -5.72 -8.56 -3.68
C PHE A 220 -4.86 -7.85 -2.62
N GLN A 221 -4.26 -8.60 -1.69
CA GLN A 221 -3.35 -8.05 -0.70
C GLN A 221 -2.04 -7.58 -1.34
N GLY A 222 -1.50 -6.46 -0.85
CA GLY A 222 -0.19 -5.98 -1.27
C GLY A 222 0.94 -6.94 -0.88
N THR A 223 1.91 -7.08 -1.75
CA THR A 223 3.11 -7.89 -1.51
C THR A 223 4.28 -6.99 -1.17
N LEU A 224 4.85 -7.17 0.02
CA LEU A 224 6.00 -6.40 0.46
C LEU A 224 7.28 -6.87 -0.23
N PHE A 225 7.91 -5.97 -0.98
CA PHE A 225 9.25 -6.13 -1.52
C PHE A 225 10.26 -5.45 -0.61
N ARG A 226 11.30 -6.16 -0.27
CA ARG A 226 12.40 -5.63 0.54
C ARG A 226 13.32 -4.76 -0.32
N SER A 227 13.78 -3.68 0.24
CA SER A 227 14.72 -2.76 -0.44
C SER A 227 16.15 -3.30 -0.54
N GLN A 228 16.48 -4.35 0.22
CA GLN A 228 17.82 -4.96 0.27
C GLN A 228 17.73 -6.49 0.39
N GLY A 229 18.68 -7.19 -0.21
CA GLY A 229 18.73 -8.65 -0.25
C GLY A 229 17.70 -9.25 -1.20
N SER A 230 17.25 -10.48 -0.93
CA SER A 230 16.16 -11.08 -1.70
C SER A 230 14.90 -10.20 -1.60
N PRO A 231 14.24 -9.85 -2.72
CA PRO A 231 13.08 -8.98 -2.74
C PRO A 231 11.93 -9.54 -1.89
N ILE A 232 11.78 -10.84 -1.88
CA ILE A 232 10.79 -11.57 -1.10
C ILE A 232 11.50 -12.70 -0.37
N LEU A 233 11.21 -12.88 0.92
CA LEU A 233 11.79 -13.96 1.70
C LEU A 233 11.35 -15.32 1.16
N ASN A 234 12.29 -16.26 1.09
CA ASN A 234 12.07 -17.64 0.65
C ASN A 234 11.45 -17.78 -0.75
N LEU A 235 11.67 -16.79 -1.62
CA LEU A 235 11.21 -16.85 -3.00
C LEU A 235 12.05 -17.80 -3.84
N ASP A 236 13.36 -17.85 -3.58
CA ASP A 236 14.29 -18.68 -4.35
C ASP A 236 13.96 -20.16 -4.19
N ARG A 237 14.12 -20.90 -5.29
CA ARG A 237 14.00 -22.34 -5.27
C ARG A 237 15.08 -22.95 -4.35
N PRO A 238 14.75 -23.94 -3.49
CA PRO A 238 15.75 -24.67 -2.71
C PRO A 238 16.84 -25.26 -3.61
N GLN A 239 18.10 -25.21 -3.16
CA GLN A 239 19.25 -25.62 -3.98
C GLN A 239 19.24 -27.11 -4.36
N ASP A 240 18.61 -27.94 -3.55
CA ASP A 240 18.48 -29.40 -3.70
C ASP A 240 17.25 -29.83 -4.49
N VAL A 241 16.43 -28.90 -5.01
CA VAL A 241 15.24 -29.18 -5.80
C VAL A 241 15.46 -28.74 -7.25
N GLU A 242 15.36 -29.65 -8.22
CA GLU A 242 15.43 -29.28 -9.63
C GLU A 242 14.18 -28.53 -10.09
N LYS A 243 14.31 -27.68 -11.13
CA LYS A 243 13.19 -26.88 -11.64
C LYS A 243 12.02 -27.73 -12.14
N CYS A 244 12.33 -28.87 -12.78
CA CYS A 244 11.33 -29.83 -13.24
C CYS A 244 10.58 -30.49 -12.08
N ASP A 245 11.27 -30.82 -10.99
CA ASP A 245 10.67 -31.45 -9.82
C ASP A 245 9.77 -30.47 -9.09
N GLN A 246 10.22 -29.20 -8.94
CA GLN A 246 9.38 -28.14 -8.38
C GLN A 246 8.10 -27.95 -9.19
N ARG A 247 8.21 -27.93 -10.53
CA ARG A 247 7.02 -27.79 -11.41
C ARG A 247 6.09 -28.99 -11.24
N ALA A 248 6.61 -30.20 -11.22
CA ALA A 248 5.81 -31.41 -11.03
C ALA A 248 5.06 -31.43 -9.69
N VAL A 249 5.71 -30.97 -8.61
CA VAL A 249 5.06 -30.81 -7.30
C VAL A 249 3.94 -29.78 -7.35
N LEU A 250 4.17 -28.64 -7.98
CA LEU A 250 3.15 -27.58 -8.12
C LEU A 250 1.97 -28.04 -8.97
N ASP A 251 2.22 -28.80 -10.06
CA ASP A 251 1.16 -29.36 -10.89
C ASP A 251 0.31 -30.39 -10.12
N LEU A 252 0.96 -31.21 -9.28
CA LEU A 252 0.25 -32.13 -8.40
C LEU A 252 -0.62 -31.37 -7.38
N VAL A 253 -0.06 -30.35 -6.73
CA VAL A 253 -0.81 -29.52 -5.78
C VAL A 253 -1.97 -28.80 -6.46
N ALA A 254 -1.77 -28.25 -7.64
CA ALA A 254 -2.82 -27.59 -8.43
C ALA A 254 -3.97 -28.57 -8.76
N ASN A 255 -3.63 -29.81 -9.20
CA ASN A 255 -4.60 -30.86 -9.49
C ASN A 255 -5.40 -31.28 -8.24
N LEU A 256 -4.74 -31.45 -7.08
CA LEU A 256 -5.42 -31.77 -5.82
C LEU A 256 -6.33 -30.64 -5.36
N ASN A 257 -5.85 -29.40 -5.45
CA ASN A 257 -6.61 -28.22 -5.09
C ASN A 257 -7.84 -28.02 -6.01
N THR A 258 -7.71 -28.27 -7.31
CA THR A 258 -8.82 -28.19 -8.29
C THR A 258 -9.90 -29.23 -7.96
N LYS A 259 -9.51 -30.47 -7.61
CA LYS A 259 -10.46 -31.49 -7.15
C LYS A 259 -11.13 -31.10 -5.85
N HIS A 260 -10.40 -30.47 -4.94
CA HIS A 260 -10.95 -29.98 -3.68
C HIS A 260 -11.94 -28.83 -3.92
N LEU A 261 -11.59 -27.88 -4.79
CA LEU A 261 -12.44 -26.76 -5.17
C LEU A 261 -13.75 -27.23 -5.82
N ALA A 262 -13.71 -28.26 -6.67
CA ALA A 262 -14.92 -28.83 -7.26
C ALA A 262 -15.94 -29.34 -6.24
N ASN A 263 -15.48 -29.77 -5.06
CA ASN A 263 -16.32 -30.18 -3.94
C ASN A 263 -16.68 -29.03 -2.98
N HIS A 264 -16.11 -27.84 -3.18
CA HIS A 264 -16.25 -26.65 -2.32
C HIS A 264 -16.44 -25.42 -3.21
N ALA A 265 -17.34 -25.51 -4.18
CA ALA A 265 -17.65 -24.40 -5.08
C ALA A 265 -18.09 -23.15 -4.29
N GLY A 266 -17.59 -21.99 -4.69
CA GLY A 266 -17.93 -20.71 -4.07
C GLY A 266 -17.05 -20.29 -2.89
N GLU A 267 -15.91 -20.99 -2.60
CA GLU A 267 -14.92 -20.55 -1.60
C GLU A 267 -13.81 -19.68 -2.26
N PRO A 268 -13.91 -18.33 -2.20
CA PRO A 268 -12.94 -17.42 -2.85
C PRO A 268 -11.52 -17.58 -2.29
N ASP A 269 -11.39 -17.89 -1.01
CA ASP A 269 -10.10 -18.04 -0.34
C ASP A 269 -9.32 -19.25 -0.85
N LEU A 270 -10.01 -20.35 -1.21
CA LEU A 270 -9.37 -21.52 -1.76
C LEU A 270 -8.80 -21.23 -3.15
N THR A 271 -9.55 -20.53 -3.98
CA THR A 271 -9.08 -20.07 -5.30
C THR A 271 -7.89 -19.14 -5.18
N ALA A 272 -7.98 -18.12 -4.30
CA ALA A 272 -6.89 -17.20 -4.04
C ALA A 272 -5.59 -17.91 -3.60
N ARG A 273 -5.74 -18.98 -2.81
CA ARG A 273 -4.62 -19.80 -2.36
C ARG A 273 -3.96 -20.57 -3.52
N ILE A 274 -4.76 -21.19 -4.39
CA ILE A 274 -4.24 -21.90 -5.59
C ILE A 274 -3.43 -20.93 -6.45
N GLU A 275 -3.97 -19.76 -6.73
CA GLU A 275 -3.30 -18.76 -7.56
C GLU A 275 -2.05 -18.17 -6.92
N SER A 276 -2.03 -18.05 -5.59
CA SER A 276 -0.84 -17.55 -4.88
C SER A 276 0.37 -18.47 -5.05
N PHE A 277 0.19 -19.79 -5.13
CA PHE A 277 1.29 -20.72 -5.42
C PHE A 277 1.84 -20.55 -6.84
N GLU A 278 0.95 -20.41 -7.82
CA GLU A 278 1.34 -20.18 -9.22
C GLU A 278 2.02 -18.83 -9.40
N LEU A 279 1.51 -17.78 -8.76
CA LEU A 279 2.13 -16.47 -8.77
C LEU A 279 3.52 -16.53 -8.12
N ALA A 280 3.65 -17.15 -6.94
CA ALA A 280 4.94 -17.30 -6.25
C ALA A 280 5.98 -18.00 -7.13
N TYR A 281 5.58 -19.05 -7.86
CA TYR A 281 6.49 -19.74 -8.78
C TYR A 281 6.93 -18.83 -9.95
N ARG A 282 6.01 -18.10 -10.57
CA ARG A 282 6.35 -17.15 -11.65
C ARG A 282 7.22 -16.01 -11.17
N MET A 283 7.00 -15.55 -9.95
CA MET A 283 7.79 -14.50 -9.31
C MET A 283 9.24 -14.89 -9.07
N GLN A 284 9.59 -16.17 -8.95
CA GLN A 284 10.99 -16.61 -8.73
C GLN A 284 11.95 -16.06 -9.78
N THR A 285 11.50 -15.92 -11.01
CA THR A 285 12.31 -15.33 -12.10
C THR A 285 12.05 -13.83 -12.22
N GLU A 286 10.79 -13.43 -12.31
CA GLU A 286 10.40 -12.06 -12.66
C GLU A 286 10.71 -11.06 -11.54
N ALA A 287 10.48 -11.42 -10.26
CA ALA A 287 10.79 -10.53 -9.15
C ALA A 287 12.31 -10.39 -8.95
N THR A 288 13.07 -11.42 -9.22
CA THR A 288 14.53 -11.35 -9.18
C THR A 288 15.06 -10.43 -10.29
N ASP A 289 14.55 -10.58 -11.52
CA ASP A 289 14.95 -9.73 -12.66
C ASP A 289 14.57 -8.26 -12.43
N VAL A 290 13.35 -7.96 -11.97
CA VAL A 290 12.93 -6.57 -11.75
C VAL A 290 13.74 -5.86 -10.67
N THR A 291 14.26 -6.58 -9.69
CA THR A 291 15.07 -6.03 -8.59
C THR A 291 16.57 -6.00 -8.88
N ASP A 292 17.02 -6.69 -9.91
CA ASP A 292 18.40 -6.65 -10.38
C ASP A 292 18.65 -5.40 -11.23
N PHE A 293 19.40 -4.45 -10.69
CA PHE A 293 19.76 -3.22 -11.37
C PHE A 293 21.08 -3.31 -12.15
N SER A 294 21.69 -4.49 -12.26
CA SER A 294 22.92 -4.66 -13.05
C SER A 294 22.69 -4.38 -14.54
N ASN A 295 21.46 -4.54 -15.00
CA ASN A 295 21.03 -4.23 -16.37
C ASN A 295 20.73 -2.73 -16.61
N GLU A 296 20.67 -1.91 -15.56
CA GLU A 296 20.52 -0.47 -15.69
C GLU A 296 21.87 0.20 -15.97
N THR A 297 21.89 1.16 -16.89
CA THR A 297 23.13 1.90 -17.17
C THR A 297 23.63 2.64 -15.94
N ALA A 298 24.95 2.86 -15.88
CA ALA A 298 25.55 3.67 -14.81
C ALA A 298 24.96 5.08 -14.78
N GLU A 299 24.62 5.65 -15.95
CA GLU A 299 23.96 6.95 -16.07
C GLU A 299 22.57 6.93 -15.43
N THR A 300 21.75 5.89 -15.69
CA THR A 300 20.44 5.72 -15.05
C THR A 300 20.58 5.61 -13.54
N GLN A 301 21.48 4.77 -13.06
CA GLN A 301 21.72 4.61 -11.63
C GLN A 301 22.14 5.91 -10.95
N GLN A 302 23.05 6.67 -11.59
CA GLN A 302 23.48 7.98 -11.11
C GLN A 302 22.33 9.01 -11.16
N PHE A 303 21.49 8.97 -12.19
CA PHE A 303 20.35 9.86 -12.35
C PHE A 303 19.34 9.70 -11.22
N TYR A 304 19.11 8.46 -10.74
CA TYR A 304 18.31 8.19 -9.56
C TYR A 304 19.07 8.43 -8.22
N GLY A 305 20.32 8.85 -8.26
CA GLY A 305 21.14 9.15 -7.09
C GLY A 305 21.62 7.90 -6.34
N LEU A 306 21.80 6.77 -7.02
CA LEU A 306 22.27 5.53 -6.38
C LEU A 306 23.75 5.58 -5.98
N ASP A 307 24.51 6.51 -6.55
CA ASP A 307 25.91 6.79 -6.25
C ASP A 307 26.12 7.59 -4.95
N ARG A 308 25.05 8.19 -4.39
CA ARG A 308 25.10 9.06 -3.21
C ARG A 308 24.45 8.36 -2.02
N GLU A 309 25.09 8.45 -0.87
CA GLU A 309 24.59 7.79 0.36
C GLU A 309 23.23 8.33 0.78
N SER A 310 23.01 9.65 0.72
CA SER A 310 21.75 10.29 1.15
C SER A 310 20.54 9.91 0.28
N THR A 311 20.73 9.69 -1.01
CA THR A 311 19.63 9.41 -1.96
C THR A 311 19.50 7.93 -2.32
N ARG A 312 20.53 7.12 -2.12
CA ARG A 312 20.61 5.73 -2.59
C ARG A 312 19.40 4.90 -2.21
N THR A 313 19.00 4.92 -0.96
CA THR A 313 17.90 4.06 -0.47
C THR A 313 16.59 4.42 -1.13
N PHE A 314 16.22 5.69 -1.17
CA PHE A 314 14.97 6.12 -1.78
C PHE A 314 15.04 6.08 -3.31
N GLY A 315 16.21 6.38 -3.90
CA GLY A 315 16.47 6.25 -5.33
C GLY A 315 16.27 4.83 -5.85
N ARG A 316 16.76 3.82 -5.12
CA ARG A 316 16.49 2.41 -5.44
C ARG A 316 15.00 2.08 -5.46
N LYS A 317 14.23 2.60 -4.50
CA LYS A 317 12.77 2.40 -4.48
C LYS A 317 12.08 3.08 -5.65
N CYS A 318 12.47 4.32 -6.00
CA CYS A 318 11.93 5.03 -7.15
C CYS A 318 12.24 4.32 -8.47
N LEU A 319 13.48 3.87 -8.65
CA LEU A 319 13.88 3.09 -9.83
C LEU A 319 13.12 1.76 -9.91
N LEU A 320 12.96 1.06 -8.78
CA LEU A 320 12.19 -0.18 -8.73
C LEU A 320 10.70 0.07 -9.04
N ALA A 321 10.13 1.16 -8.54
CA ALA A 321 8.75 1.52 -8.83
C ALA A 321 8.53 1.76 -10.34
N ARG A 322 9.44 2.47 -11.02
CA ARG A 322 9.42 2.64 -12.47
C ARG A 322 9.46 1.28 -13.18
N ARG A 323 10.40 0.39 -12.81
CA ARG A 323 10.55 -0.94 -13.42
C ARG A 323 9.31 -1.83 -13.21
N LEU A 324 8.65 -1.70 -12.06
CA LEU A 324 7.42 -2.43 -11.77
C LEU A 324 6.25 -1.97 -12.65
N VAL A 325 6.04 -0.66 -12.79
CA VAL A 325 4.96 -0.15 -13.65
C VAL A 325 5.23 -0.39 -15.14
N GLU A 326 6.50 -0.35 -15.56
CA GLU A 326 6.92 -0.74 -16.90
C GLU A 326 6.54 -2.20 -17.25
N ARG A 327 6.54 -3.07 -16.24
CA ARG A 327 6.10 -4.47 -16.35
C ARG A 327 4.61 -4.67 -16.07
N GLY A 328 3.82 -3.61 -16.00
CA GLY A 328 2.36 -3.68 -15.86
C GLY A 328 1.85 -3.91 -14.44
N VAL A 329 2.66 -3.69 -13.40
CA VAL A 329 2.17 -3.68 -12.02
C VAL A 329 1.19 -2.52 -11.83
N ARG A 330 0.00 -2.82 -11.32
CA ARG A 330 -1.10 -1.86 -11.22
C ARG A 330 -0.91 -0.81 -10.14
N PHE A 331 -0.41 -1.21 -8.97
CA PHE A 331 -0.26 -0.33 -7.81
C PHE A 331 1.08 -0.56 -7.12
N VAL A 332 1.90 0.47 -7.03
CA VAL A 332 3.19 0.43 -6.32
C VAL A 332 3.18 1.48 -5.23
N GLN A 333 3.25 1.04 -3.99
CA GLN A 333 3.32 1.95 -2.84
C GLN A 333 4.74 1.99 -2.30
N VAL A 334 5.31 3.19 -2.23
CA VAL A 334 6.70 3.43 -1.82
C VAL A 334 6.68 4.18 -0.50
N TYR A 335 7.03 3.51 0.58
CA TYR A 335 7.16 4.16 1.88
C TYR A 335 8.54 4.79 2.07
N SER A 336 8.59 5.95 2.72
CA SER A 336 9.83 6.47 3.32
C SER A 336 10.30 5.53 4.44
N ASP A 337 11.49 5.76 5.00
CA ASP A 337 12.03 4.86 6.04
C ASP A 337 11.48 5.26 7.43
N GLY A 338 10.42 4.59 7.86
CA GLY A 338 9.76 4.80 9.15
C GLY A 338 9.09 6.18 9.24
N GLU A 339 8.67 6.58 10.44
CA GLU A 339 8.09 7.92 10.72
C GLU A 339 9.14 9.03 10.63
N SER A 340 9.96 8.99 9.61
CA SER A 340 11.16 9.83 9.54
C SER A 340 10.84 11.31 9.37
N TRP A 341 9.66 11.65 8.82
CA TRP A 341 9.21 13.05 8.70
C TRP A 341 8.61 13.63 9.99
N ASP A 342 8.48 12.81 11.06
CA ASP A 342 7.94 13.29 12.33
C ASP A 342 8.92 14.24 13.04
N ALA A 343 8.62 15.53 13.06
CA ALA A 343 9.52 16.56 13.50
C ALA A 343 8.94 17.44 14.63
N HIS A 344 8.70 16.83 15.79
CA HIS A 344 8.32 17.52 17.03
C HIS A 344 9.41 18.44 17.59
N SER A 345 10.65 18.28 17.09
CA SER A 345 11.80 19.15 17.39
C SER A 345 12.74 19.13 16.18
N ASN A 346 13.58 20.15 16.04
CA ASN A 346 14.58 20.24 14.98
C ASN A 346 14.03 20.06 13.55
N LEU A 347 12.83 20.60 13.29
CA LEU A 347 12.12 20.48 12.01
C LEU A 347 13.02 20.86 10.83
N SER A 348 13.79 21.94 10.94
CA SER A 348 14.69 22.38 9.87
C SER A 348 15.68 21.29 9.47
N ALA A 349 16.42 20.71 10.41
CA ALA A 349 17.42 19.69 10.12
C ALA A 349 16.77 18.39 9.62
N ASN A 350 15.64 18.00 10.21
CA ASN A 350 14.86 16.84 9.79
C ASN A 350 14.43 16.98 8.32
N HIS A 351 13.77 18.07 7.97
CA HIS A 351 13.25 18.29 6.62
C HIS A 351 14.35 18.51 5.58
N ILE A 352 15.48 19.13 5.93
CA ILE A 352 16.65 19.21 5.03
C ILE A 352 17.11 17.81 4.64
N GLY A 353 17.34 16.92 5.61
CA GLY A 353 17.80 15.56 5.34
C GLY A 353 16.83 14.75 4.48
N HIS A 354 15.51 14.89 4.73
CA HIS A 354 14.51 14.19 3.95
C HIS A 354 14.29 14.78 2.55
N CYS A 355 14.38 16.09 2.41
CA CYS A 355 14.38 16.72 1.08
C CYS A 355 15.61 16.28 0.27
N GLU A 356 16.80 16.27 0.86
CA GLU A 356 18.01 15.77 0.20
C GLU A 356 17.86 14.32 -0.25
N ALA A 357 17.25 13.48 0.58
CA ALA A 357 17.05 12.06 0.27
C ALA A 357 16.04 11.82 -0.85
N THR A 358 15.04 12.70 -1.03
CA THR A 358 13.89 12.45 -1.91
C THR A 358 13.83 13.33 -3.15
N ASP A 359 14.40 14.52 -3.16
CA ASP A 359 14.30 15.51 -4.27
C ASP A 359 14.81 14.95 -5.60
N ILE A 360 16.06 14.46 -5.63
CA ILE A 360 16.68 13.90 -6.84
C ILE A 360 15.96 12.61 -7.28
N PRO A 361 15.68 11.63 -6.41
CA PRO A 361 14.97 10.42 -6.80
C PRO A 361 13.57 10.64 -7.39
N ILE A 362 12.80 11.57 -6.82
CA ILE A 362 11.45 11.89 -7.34
C ILE A 362 11.56 12.60 -8.69
N HIS A 363 12.49 13.55 -8.82
CA HIS A 363 12.78 14.19 -10.11
C HIS A 363 13.17 13.16 -11.17
N ALA A 364 14.05 12.22 -10.83
CA ALA A 364 14.46 11.16 -11.73
C ALA A 364 13.27 10.28 -12.15
N LEU A 365 12.44 9.86 -11.20
CA LEU A 365 11.24 9.09 -11.46
C LEU A 365 10.30 9.80 -12.45
N LEU A 366 9.94 11.06 -12.17
CA LEU A 366 9.03 11.82 -13.03
C LEU A 366 9.61 12.04 -14.43
N THR A 367 10.91 12.34 -14.51
CA THR A 367 11.60 12.54 -15.79
C THR A 367 11.69 11.23 -16.59
N ASP A 368 12.00 10.12 -15.93
CA ASP A 368 12.15 8.81 -16.57
C ASP A 368 10.80 8.27 -17.06
N LEU A 369 9.73 8.45 -16.30
CA LEU A 369 8.37 8.15 -16.75
C LEU A 369 8.00 8.94 -18.01
N LYS A 370 8.40 10.21 -18.11
CA LYS A 370 8.20 11.01 -19.33
C LYS A 370 9.02 10.48 -20.50
N ARG A 371 10.30 10.18 -20.29
CA ARG A 371 11.21 9.66 -21.32
C ARG A 371 10.77 8.31 -21.86
N SER A 372 10.22 7.44 -21.01
CA SER A 372 9.74 6.11 -21.38
C SER A 372 8.32 6.11 -21.93
N GLY A 373 7.63 7.26 -21.98
CA GLY A 373 6.23 7.36 -22.43
C GLY A 373 5.20 6.77 -21.47
N LEU A 374 5.61 6.50 -20.23
CA LEU A 374 4.73 5.95 -19.18
C LEU A 374 4.00 7.03 -18.37
N PHE A 375 4.42 8.29 -18.48
CA PHE A 375 3.92 9.37 -17.64
C PHE A 375 2.42 9.58 -17.76
N ASP A 376 1.89 9.61 -18.99
CA ASP A 376 0.47 9.86 -19.24
C ASP A 376 -0.44 8.72 -18.76
N SER A 377 0.13 7.53 -18.54
CA SER A 377 -0.58 6.34 -18.06
C SER A 377 -0.25 5.96 -16.60
N THR A 378 0.59 6.76 -15.92
CA THR A 378 0.99 6.51 -14.52
C THR A 378 0.64 7.70 -13.63
N LEU A 379 -0.23 7.47 -12.65
CA LEU A 379 -0.49 8.47 -11.60
C LEU A 379 0.57 8.36 -10.51
N VAL A 380 1.32 9.43 -10.28
CA VAL A 380 2.24 9.54 -9.15
C VAL A 380 1.60 10.37 -8.05
N ILE A 381 1.43 9.79 -6.86
CA ILE A 381 0.87 10.45 -5.69
C ILE A 381 2.00 10.67 -4.69
N TRP A 382 2.10 11.86 -4.11
CA TRP A 382 3.02 12.16 -3.01
C TRP A 382 2.23 12.74 -1.84
N GLY A 383 2.47 12.25 -0.63
CA GLY A 383 1.83 12.75 0.57
C GLY A 383 2.19 11.93 1.80
N GLY A 384 1.75 12.39 2.96
CA GLY A 384 1.84 11.69 4.24
C GLY A 384 0.46 11.58 4.89
N GLU A 385 0.44 11.12 6.14
CA GLU A 385 -0.80 10.82 6.85
C GLU A 385 -1.52 12.06 7.40
N PHE A 386 -0.82 13.16 7.68
CA PHE A 386 -1.39 14.45 8.11
C PHE A 386 -0.39 15.60 7.93
N GLY A 387 -0.84 16.83 8.19
CA GLY A 387 -0.01 18.03 8.16
C GLY A 387 0.60 18.38 9.52
N ARG A 388 1.12 19.62 9.64
CA ARG A 388 1.77 20.13 10.85
C ARG A 388 1.18 21.46 11.27
N MET A 389 1.11 21.67 12.60
CA MET A 389 0.57 22.87 13.22
C MET A 389 1.38 24.13 12.87
N PRO A 390 0.72 25.31 12.80
CA PRO A 390 1.40 26.58 12.53
C PRO A 390 2.21 27.09 13.73
N VAL A 391 2.03 26.49 14.91
CA VAL A 391 2.73 26.85 16.14
C VAL A 391 3.96 25.97 16.34
N SER A 392 4.95 26.49 17.06
CA SER A 392 6.12 25.71 17.42
C SER A 392 5.81 24.70 18.51
N GLN A 393 6.50 23.56 18.45
CA GLN A 393 6.57 22.59 19.52
C GLN A 393 8.04 22.40 19.91
N ARG A 394 8.32 22.32 21.22
CA ARG A 394 9.69 22.23 21.77
C ARG A 394 10.65 23.28 21.19
N GLY A 395 10.11 24.46 20.85
CA GLY A 395 10.86 25.61 20.36
C GLY A 395 11.14 25.66 18.85
N ASN A 396 11.35 24.53 18.19
CA ASN A 396 11.78 24.50 16.77
C ASN A 396 11.23 23.30 15.96
N GLY A 397 10.22 22.61 16.48
CA GLY A 397 9.45 21.59 15.79
C GLY A 397 8.00 22.02 15.59
N ARG A 398 7.17 21.15 15.00
CA ARG A 398 5.74 21.33 14.86
C ARG A 398 4.99 20.07 15.31
N ASP A 399 3.86 20.27 15.98
CA ASP A 399 2.93 19.20 16.36
C ASP A 399 2.10 18.74 15.18
N HIS A 400 1.39 17.61 15.35
CA HIS A 400 0.47 17.06 14.36
C HIS A 400 -0.71 17.99 14.09
N ASN A 401 -1.12 18.07 12.83
CA ASN A 401 -2.32 18.76 12.38
C ASN A 401 -3.08 17.84 11.42
N PRO A 402 -3.97 17.01 11.98
CA PRO A 402 -4.77 16.09 11.18
C PRO A 402 -5.72 16.78 10.23
#